data_ee60b387706e7a07fd644921bae0e34a
#
_entry.id   ee60b387706e7a07fd644921bae0e34a
#
_cell.length_a   1.000
_cell.length_b   1.000
_cell.length_c   1.000
_cell.angle_alpha   90.00
_cell.angle_beta   90.00
_cell.angle_gamma   90.00
#
_symmetry.space_group_name_H-M   'P 1'
#
loop_
_entity.id
_entity.type
_entity.pdbx_description
1 polymer ?
#
loop_
_entity_poly.entity_id
_entity_poly.type
_entity_poly.pdbx_seq_one_letter_code
_entity_poly.pdbx_strand_id
1 'polypeptide(L)'
;MVRLQIEKALPFSAEEVTTDFELIEQNGHESVISAVAVRNERLTEIAGPLLNKGIIPRQVTVYAAQRAMTYAPEGRALLIYPEGETLVSAVTENGKVSLTRTLDGNAPEQLQMELPQLALSAELQGINTAFPNVLLDESCYELRDTVQGILASATELVGIETPPASVKLNLLPDSWRQRRVQLVRRGEWQKRLTFAGGAYAALLLLFLLYLGYTRVAIARLDRLIARDAPQTQFIRETEMNWKALAPAIDSRFYPVEILLHLYESLASVDVRITVYNQSARQLSIDGEANTAAVAYQFAERVKKNAGLQNFRFDMPAPRILPNNHAQFRLEGKPK
;
A
#
# COMPACT_ATOMS: atom_id res chain seq x y z
N MET A 1 30.91 26.23 -12.42
CA MET A 1 32.10 27.05 -12.81
C MET A 1 33.38 26.43 -12.26
N VAL A 2 33.51 26.17 -10.96
CA VAL A 2 34.72 25.58 -10.32
C VAL A 2 35.15 24.26 -10.97
N ARG A 3 34.26 23.31 -11.21
CA ARG A 3 34.60 22.03 -11.87
C ARG A 3 35.24 22.21 -13.23
N LEU A 4 34.74 23.15 -14.05
CA LEU A 4 35.33 23.46 -15.37
C LEU A 4 36.74 24.04 -15.29
N GLN A 5 37.03 24.77 -14.23
CA GLN A 5 38.39 25.29 -14.01
C GLN A 5 39.35 24.18 -13.57
N ILE A 6 38.89 23.28 -12.70
CA ILE A 6 39.65 22.10 -12.28
C ILE A 6 39.92 21.18 -13.47
N GLU A 7 38.92 20.91 -14.31
CA GLU A 7 39.09 20.09 -15.52
C GLU A 7 40.10 20.66 -16.51
N LYS A 8 40.16 21.98 -16.66
CA LYS A 8 41.17 22.63 -17.52
C LYS A 8 42.57 22.55 -16.95
N ALA A 9 42.72 22.47 -15.64
CA ALA A 9 44.00 22.40 -14.97
C ALA A 9 44.59 20.98 -14.87
N LEU A 10 43.74 19.96 -15.09
CA LEU A 10 44.14 18.56 -14.98
C LEU A 10 44.57 17.99 -16.33
N PRO A 11 45.63 17.15 -16.36
CA PRO A 11 46.09 16.46 -17.58
C PRO A 11 45.24 15.20 -17.89
N PHE A 12 44.10 15.01 -17.26
CA PHE A 12 43.25 13.83 -17.36
C PHE A 12 41.83 14.23 -17.78
N SER A 13 41.09 13.29 -18.38
CA SER A 13 39.70 13.52 -18.71
C SER A 13 38.79 13.56 -17.44
N ALA A 14 37.73 14.35 -17.50
CA ALA A 14 36.78 14.49 -16.40
C ALA A 14 36.15 13.16 -15.96
N GLU A 15 36.04 12.18 -16.87
CA GLU A 15 35.49 10.86 -16.62
C GLU A 15 36.44 9.94 -15.84
N GLU A 16 37.76 10.20 -15.97
CA GLU A 16 38.79 9.40 -15.31
C GLU A 16 39.10 9.85 -13.88
N VAL A 17 38.59 11.02 -13.50
CA VAL A 17 38.97 11.68 -12.25
C VAL A 17 37.75 12.02 -11.42
N THR A 18 37.82 11.72 -10.15
CA THR A 18 36.84 12.25 -9.18
C THR A 18 37.43 13.50 -8.53
N THR A 19 36.66 14.58 -8.60
CA THR A 19 37.08 15.89 -8.05
C THR A 19 36.08 16.35 -7.00
N ASP A 20 36.57 16.95 -5.93
CA ASP A 20 35.77 17.71 -4.98
C ASP A 20 36.55 18.95 -4.53
N PHE A 21 35.86 19.91 -3.93
CA PHE A 21 36.47 21.15 -3.51
C PHE A 21 35.84 21.71 -2.24
N GLU A 22 36.65 22.45 -1.48
CA GLU A 22 36.19 23.19 -0.30
C GLU A 22 36.52 24.67 -0.46
N LEU A 23 35.61 25.52 -0.01
CA LEU A 23 35.84 26.95 0.04
C LEU A 23 36.71 27.27 1.26
N ILE A 24 37.90 27.82 1.07
CA ILE A 24 38.81 28.26 2.13
C ILE A 24 38.38 29.64 2.62
N GLU A 25 38.34 30.62 1.75
CA GLU A 25 38.03 32.00 2.04
C GLU A 25 37.19 32.63 0.93
N GLN A 26 36.37 33.60 1.30
CA GLN A 26 35.60 34.37 0.35
C GLN A 26 35.71 35.86 0.71
N ASN A 27 36.35 36.64 -0.15
CA ASN A 27 36.52 38.07 0.01
C ASN A 27 35.80 38.82 -1.14
N GLY A 28 34.57 39.28 -0.88
CA GLY A 28 33.81 40.06 -1.84
C GLY A 28 33.59 39.32 -3.17
N HIS A 29 34.41 39.62 -4.18
CA HIS A 29 34.29 39.04 -5.52
C HIS A 29 35.24 37.84 -5.78
N GLU A 30 36.17 37.57 -4.88
CA GLU A 30 37.13 36.49 -5.03
C GLU A 30 36.88 35.39 -3.98
N SER A 31 37.03 34.14 -4.42
CA SER A 31 36.90 32.98 -3.55
C SER A 31 38.12 32.09 -3.72
N VAL A 32 38.78 31.81 -2.60
CA VAL A 32 39.88 30.84 -2.56
C VAL A 32 39.27 29.46 -2.27
N ILE A 33 39.58 28.52 -3.12
CA ILE A 33 39.08 27.15 -3.01
C ILE A 33 40.24 26.17 -2.95
N SER A 34 40.14 25.16 -2.13
CA SER A 34 40.97 23.96 -2.18
C SER A 34 40.27 22.92 -3.04
N ALA A 35 40.89 22.49 -4.09
CA ALA A 35 40.39 21.48 -4.98
C ALA A 35 41.27 20.22 -4.93
N VAL A 36 40.64 19.08 -4.82
CA VAL A 36 41.31 17.79 -4.82
C VAL A 36 40.79 16.95 -5.98
N ALA A 37 41.70 16.33 -6.70
CA ALA A 37 41.39 15.45 -7.81
C ALA A 37 42.13 14.12 -7.62
N VAL A 38 41.41 13.01 -7.77
CA VAL A 38 41.99 11.68 -7.66
C VAL A 38 41.52 10.81 -8.83
N ARG A 39 42.43 10.03 -9.43
CA ARG A 39 42.11 9.10 -10.52
C ARG A 39 41.19 7.99 -10.00
N ASN A 40 40.12 7.71 -10.73
CA ASN A 40 39.13 6.66 -10.40
C ASN A 40 39.79 5.28 -10.31
N GLU A 41 40.80 5.02 -11.12
CA GLU A 41 41.62 3.82 -11.09
C GLU A 41 42.25 3.62 -9.70
N ARG A 42 42.91 4.68 -9.17
CA ARG A 42 43.55 4.63 -7.86
C ARG A 42 42.55 4.43 -6.72
N LEU A 43 41.40 5.07 -6.81
CA LEU A 43 40.32 4.85 -5.85
C LEU A 43 39.83 3.39 -5.89
N THR A 44 39.75 2.80 -7.08
CA THR A 44 39.32 1.40 -7.25
C THR A 44 40.36 0.43 -6.73
N GLU A 45 41.64 0.69 -6.89
CA GLU A 45 42.72 -0.11 -6.30
C GLU A 45 42.64 -0.13 -4.77
N ILE A 46 42.52 1.03 -4.14
CA ILE A 46 42.48 1.17 -2.68
C ILE A 46 41.18 0.55 -2.11
N ALA A 47 40.05 0.79 -2.73
CA ALA A 47 38.75 0.28 -2.27
C ALA A 47 38.44 -1.14 -2.76
N GLY A 48 39.23 -1.71 -3.66
CA GLY A 48 39.00 -3.01 -4.26
C GLY A 48 38.67 -4.12 -3.28
N PRO A 49 39.41 -4.30 -2.21
CA PRO A 49 39.12 -5.31 -1.19
C PRO A 49 37.72 -5.16 -0.54
N LEU A 50 37.25 -3.94 -0.37
CA LEU A 50 35.91 -3.62 0.17
C LEU A 50 34.83 -3.85 -0.90
N LEU A 51 35.06 -3.36 -2.11
CA LEU A 51 34.13 -3.47 -3.23
C LEU A 51 33.87 -4.95 -3.61
N ASN A 52 34.92 -5.78 -3.58
CA ASN A 52 34.80 -7.23 -3.83
C ASN A 52 33.92 -7.94 -2.80
N LYS A 53 33.87 -7.42 -1.59
CA LYS A 53 32.95 -7.91 -0.54
C LYS A 53 31.55 -7.26 -0.61
N GLY A 54 31.28 -6.44 -1.63
CA GLY A 54 30.01 -5.72 -1.78
C GLY A 54 29.84 -4.52 -0.85
N ILE A 55 30.92 -4.12 -0.17
CA ILE A 55 30.92 -2.97 0.74
C ILE A 55 31.29 -1.72 -0.05
N ILE A 56 30.38 -0.76 -0.16
CA ILE A 56 30.64 0.53 -0.80
C ILE A 56 30.92 1.55 0.30
N PRO A 57 32.08 2.25 0.26
CA PRO A 57 32.41 3.29 1.22
C PRO A 57 31.31 4.36 1.30
N ARG A 58 31.12 4.92 2.47
CA ARG A 58 30.20 6.05 2.66
C ARG A 58 30.81 7.37 2.20
N GLN A 59 32.07 7.52 2.44
CA GLN A 59 32.86 8.70 2.13
C GLN A 59 34.28 8.28 1.82
N VAL A 60 34.92 8.98 0.91
CA VAL A 60 36.34 8.92 0.64
C VAL A 60 36.86 10.33 0.78
N THR A 61 37.85 10.53 1.61
CA THR A 61 38.43 11.85 1.84
C THR A 61 39.96 11.76 1.90
N VAL A 62 40.60 12.90 1.79
CA VAL A 62 42.07 13.00 1.91
C VAL A 62 42.44 13.02 3.39
N TYR A 63 43.48 12.25 3.74
CA TYR A 63 43.94 12.17 5.13
C TYR A 63 44.41 13.54 5.67
N ALA A 64 45.06 14.34 4.83
CA ALA A 64 45.40 15.70 5.17
C ALA A 64 44.22 16.56 5.61
N ALA A 65 43.04 16.43 4.94
CA ALA A 65 41.85 17.19 5.30
C ALA A 65 41.27 16.74 6.65
N GLN A 66 41.36 15.45 6.96
CA GLN A 66 40.93 14.94 8.29
C GLN A 66 41.86 15.50 9.40
N ARG A 67 43.15 15.45 9.18
CA ARG A 67 44.13 16.01 10.15
C ARG A 67 43.97 17.51 10.32
N ALA A 68 43.78 18.24 9.24
CA ALA A 68 43.54 19.68 9.29
C ALA A 68 42.33 20.03 10.16
N MET A 69 41.23 19.35 9.95
CA MET A 69 40.01 19.58 10.73
C MET A 69 40.14 19.17 12.20
N THR A 70 40.99 18.16 12.49
CA THR A 70 41.17 17.68 13.87
C THR A 70 42.12 18.57 14.66
N TYR A 71 43.27 18.95 14.09
CA TYR A 71 44.33 19.60 14.83
C TYR A 71 44.47 21.11 14.58
N ALA A 72 43.98 21.59 13.46
CA ALA A 72 44.00 23.01 13.09
C ALA A 72 42.60 23.49 12.65
N PRO A 73 41.57 23.34 13.46
CA PRO A 73 40.20 23.71 13.08
C PRO A 73 40.04 25.22 12.86
N GLU A 74 40.86 26.00 13.50
CA GLU A 74 40.87 27.47 13.42
C GLU A 74 42.28 27.99 13.12
N GLY A 75 42.33 29.13 12.44
CA GLY A 75 43.57 29.77 12.11
C GLY A 75 44.36 29.05 11.03
N ARG A 76 45.68 29.38 10.98
CA ARG A 76 46.60 28.82 9.99
C ARG A 76 47.66 27.98 10.71
N ALA A 77 47.98 26.81 10.13
CA ALA A 77 49.01 25.93 10.65
C ALA A 77 49.69 25.17 9.53
N LEU A 78 50.90 24.72 9.81
CA LEU A 78 51.58 23.73 9.00
C LEU A 78 51.53 22.38 9.72
N LEU A 79 50.97 21.38 9.05
CA LEU A 79 50.96 19.98 9.53
C LEU A 79 52.11 19.22 8.83
N ILE A 80 52.88 18.44 9.60
CA ILE A 80 53.89 17.51 9.08
C ILE A 80 53.63 16.15 9.69
N TYR A 81 53.41 15.15 8.85
CA TYR A 81 53.06 13.81 9.27
C TYR A 81 53.57 12.75 8.30
N PRO A 82 53.81 11.50 8.74
CA PRO A 82 54.25 10.44 7.86
C PRO A 82 53.06 9.83 7.08
N GLU A 83 53.30 9.52 5.82
CA GLU A 83 52.40 8.77 4.95
C GLU A 83 53.20 7.64 4.26
N GLY A 84 53.07 6.42 4.80
CA GLY A 84 53.94 5.31 4.39
C GLY A 84 55.41 5.56 4.74
N GLU A 85 56.28 5.58 3.74
CA GLU A 85 57.74 5.82 3.92
C GLU A 85 58.13 7.28 3.71
N THR A 86 57.16 8.15 3.39
CA THR A 86 57.41 9.56 3.07
C THR A 86 56.78 10.47 4.11
N LEU A 87 57.30 11.69 4.24
CA LEU A 87 56.66 12.74 5.02
C LEU A 87 55.78 13.59 4.10
N VAL A 88 54.63 13.99 4.62
CA VAL A 88 53.75 14.93 3.96
C VAL A 88 53.64 16.20 4.78
N SER A 89 53.82 17.34 4.10
CA SER A 89 53.55 18.65 4.66
C SER A 89 52.21 19.16 4.12
N ALA A 90 51.34 19.71 4.98
CA ALA A 90 50.07 20.29 4.61
C ALA A 90 49.91 21.68 5.24
N VAL A 91 49.79 22.69 4.40
CA VAL A 91 49.40 24.03 4.84
C VAL A 91 47.89 24.06 5.02
N THR A 92 47.44 24.46 6.20
CA THR A 92 46.02 24.47 6.55
C THR A 92 45.56 25.86 6.95
N GLU A 93 44.27 26.13 6.67
CA GLU A 93 43.59 27.35 7.06
C GLU A 93 42.15 27.06 7.46
N ASN A 94 41.83 27.39 8.68
CA ASN A 94 40.49 27.17 9.25
C ASN A 94 39.95 25.72 9.06
N GLY A 95 40.81 24.73 9.35
CA GLY A 95 40.52 23.32 9.23
C GLY A 95 40.48 22.76 7.81
N LYS A 96 40.90 23.55 6.82
CA LYS A 96 40.93 23.14 5.42
C LYS A 96 42.37 23.15 4.91
N VAL A 97 42.65 22.28 3.95
CA VAL A 97 43.99 22.16 3.35
C VAL A 97 44.12 23.13 2.19
N SER A 98 45.09 23.99 2.25
CA SER A 98 45.42 24.95 1.17
C SER A 98 46.46 24.40 0.21
N LEU A 99 47.44 23.69 0.69
CA LEU A 99 48.52 23.09 -0.09
C LEU A 99 49.01 21.81 0.59
N THR A 100 49.31 20.78 -0.19
CA THR A 100 50.03 19.59 0.29
C THR A 100 51.25 19.35 -0.55
N ARG A 101 52.32 18.91 0.09
CA ARG A 101 53.54 18.50 -0.60
C ARG A 101 54.16 17.30 0.10
N THR A 102 54.55 16.31 -0.68
CA THR A 102 55.35 15.19 -0.19
C THR A 102 56.80 15.66 -0.07
N LEU A 103 57.41 15.33 1.05
CA LEU A 103 58.83 15.62 1.29
C LEU A 103 59.62 14.34 0.99
N ASP A 104 60.70 14.51 0.21
CA ASP A 104 61.50 13.40 -0.33
C ASP A 104 62.47 12.81 0.72
N GLY A 105 62.07 12.68 1.96
CA GLY A 105 62.84 11.97 2.98
C GLY A 105 62.64 12.47 4.40
N ASN A 106 63.12 11.65 5.34
CA ASN A 106 62.96 11.88 6.78
C ASN A 106 64.26 12.44 7.39
N ALA A 107 65.30 12.68 6.55
CA ALA A 107 66.57 13.17 7.07
C ALA A 107 66.52 14.69 7.37
N PRO A 108 67.06 15.15 8.51
CA PRO A 108 67.06 16.57 8.86
C PRO A 108 67.67 17.49 7.80
N GLU A 109 68.65 17.02 7.07
CA GLU A 109 69.36 17.77 6.00
C GLU A 109 68.43 18.00 4.80
N GLN A 110 67.57 17.02 4.47
CA GLN A 110 66.57 17.15 3.39
C GLN A 110 65.49 18.16 3.75
N LEU A 111 65.00 18.13 4.97
CA LEU A 111 64.03 19.08 5.47
C LEU A 111 64.51 20.52 5.43
N GLN A 112 65.83 20.78 5.68
CA GLN A 112 66.42 22.11 5.57
C GLN A 112 66.34 22.68 4.16
N MET A 113 66.33 21.85 3.12
CA MET A 113 66.12 22.28 1.77
C MET A 113 64.69 22.36 1.33
N GLU A 114 63.87 21.42 1.73
CA GLU A 114 62.47 21.27 1.24
C GLU A 114 61.45 22.18 1.93
N LEU A 115 61.56 22.44 3.23
CA LEU A 115 60.66 23.33 3.92
C LEU A 115 60.69 24.78 3.41
N PRO A 116 61.86 25.40 3.15
CA PRO A 116 61.91 26.71 2.48
C PRO A 116 61.36 26.71 1.07
N GLN A 117 61.50 25.60 0.32
CA GLN A 117 60.90 25.46 -1.02
C GLN A 117 59.39 25.33 -0.96
N LEU A 118 58.88 24.67 0.05
CA LEU A 118 57.42 24.62 0.33
C LEU A 118 56.91 26.04 0.59
N ALA A 119 57.57 26.79 1.46
CA ALA A 119 57.18 28.17 1.76
C ALA A 119 57.19 29.05 0.50
N LEU A 120 58.22 28.98 -0.30
CA LEU A 120 58.29 29.70 -1.58
C LEU A 120 57.17 29.28 -2.54
N SER A 121 56.88 27.96 -2.63
CA SER A 121 55.81 27.44 -3.49
C SER A 121 54.43 27.91 -3.03
N ALA A 122 54.22 28.02 -1.76
CA ALA A 122 52.99 28.54 -1.17
C ALA A 122 52.82 30.04 -1.46
N GLU A 123 53.87 30.81 -1.28
CA GLU A 123 53.87 32.27 -1.60
C GLU A 123 53.58 32.55 -3.08
N LEU A 124 54.16 31.78 -3.98
CA LEU A 124 53.88 31.88 -5.42
C LEU A 124 52.43 31.58 -5.77
N GLN A 125 51.75 30.80 -4.95
CA GLN A 125 50.31 30.52 -5.08
C GLN A 125 49.43 31.51 -4.30
N GLY A 126 50.02 32.55 -3.71
CA GLY A 126 49.28 33.53 -2.90
C GLY A 126 48.90 33.05 -1.52
N ILE A 127 49.45 31.91 -1.07
CA ILE A 127 49.23 31.37 0.27
C ILE A 127 50.20 32.02 1.24
N ASN A 128 49.69 32.59 2.32
CA ASN A 128 50.55 33.21 3.31
C ASN A 128 51.29 32.11 4.11
N THR A 129 52.62 32.25 4.17
CA THR A 129 53.54 31.27 4.78
C THR A 129 53.94 31.61 6.23
N ALA A 130 53.34 32.64 6.81
CA ALA A 130 53.49 32.89 8.25
C ALA A 130 52.66 31.84 9.03
N PHE A 131 53.32 30.78 9.48
CA PHE A 131 52.70 29.71 10.26
C PHE A 131 52.87 30.03 11.75
N PRO A 132 51.83 30.45 12.45
CA PRO A 132 51.89 30.67 13.89
C PRO A 132 52.09 29.35 14.66
N ASN A 133 51.60 28.27 14.12
CA ASN A 133 51.69 26.93 14.71
C ASN A 133 52.19 25.93 13.68
N VAL A 134 53.17 25.14 14.07
CA VAL A 134 53.66 23.98 13.34
C VAL A 134 53.30 22.74 14.13
N LEU A 135 52.51 21.87 13.52
CA LEU A 135 51.99 20.66 14.15
C LEU A 135 52.71 19.45 13.56
N LEU A 136 53.48 18.77 14.37
CA LEU A 136 54.30 17.62 13.97
C LEU A 136 53.69 16.34 14.57
N ASP A 137 53.56 15.30 13.77
CA ASP A 137 53.11 13.99 14.24
C ASP A 137 54.08 13.43 15.29
N GLU A 138 53.55 12.85 16.39
CA GLU A 138 54.35 12.27 17.45
C GLU A 138 55.36 11.21 16.99
N SER A 139 55.03 10.47 15.92
CA SER A 139 55.96 9.49 15.33
C SER A 139 57.20 10.13 14.73
N CYS A 140 57.20 11.44 14.52
CA CYS A 140 58.29 12.22 13.97
C CYS A 140 58.96 13.14 15.02
N TYR A 141 58.84 12.81 16.31
CA TYR A 141 59.33 13.67 17.40
C TYR A 141 60.81 14.06 17.26
N GLU A 142 61.66 13.19 16.66
CA GLU A 142 63.07 13.42 16.43
C GLU A 142 63.34 14.63 15.52
N LEU A 143 62.38 14.97 14.65
CA LEU A 143 62.51 16.08 13.70
C LEU A 143 62.06 17.42 14.30
N ARG A 144 61.55 17.43 15.53
CA ARG A 144 60.97 18.61 16.18
C ARG A 144 61.94 19.81 16.21
N ASP A 145 63.13 19.59 16.73
CA ASP A 145 64.11 20.66 16.88
C ASP A 145 64.59 21.18 15.52
N THR A 146 64.73 20.31 14.53
CA THR A 146 65.09 20.68 13.15
C THR A 146 64.00 21.54 12.51
N VAL A 147 62.75 21.10 12.61
CA VAL A 147 61.59 21.84 12.02
C VAL A 147 61.44 23.19 12.72
N GLN A 148 61.55 23.24 14.05
CA GLN A 148 61.47 24.47 14.81
C GLN A 148 62.61 25.44 14.45
N GLY A 149 63.81 24.93 14.23
CA GLY A 149 64.96 25.74 13.80
C GLY A 149 64.81 26.33 12.42
N ILE A 150 64.26 25.61 11.45
CA ILE A 150 64.03 26.04 10.08
C ILE A 150 62.91 27.07 9.98
N LEU A 151 61.79 26.83 10.62
CA LEU A 151 60.58 27.65 10.46
C LEU A 151 60.47 28.78 11.49
N ALA A 152 61.34 28.80 12.49
CA ALA A 152 61.34 29.77 13.60
C ALA A 152 59.99 29.91 14.31
N SER A 153 59.19 28.85 14.28
CA SER A 153 57.81 28.78 14.82
C SER A 153 57.71 27.71 15.91
N ALA A 154 56.80 27.89 16.83
CA ALA A 154 56.55 26.88 17.85
C ALA A 154 56.03 25.56 17.22
N THR A 155 56.74 24.47 17.54
CA THR A 155 56.37 23.13 17.03
C THR A 155 55.74 22.32 18.13
N GLU A 156 54.46 21.96 17.93
CA GLU A 156 53.67 21.14 18.82
C GLU A 156 53.55 19.71 18.29
N LEU A 157 53.66 18.72 19.17
CA LEU A 157 53.47 17.31 18.81
C LEU A 157 51.99 16.94 18.88
N VAL A 158 51.49 16.29 17.84
CA VAL A 158 50.11 15.86 17.74
C VAL A 158 50.04 14.35 17.50
N GLY A 159 49.22 13.66 18.28
CA GLY A 159 49.04 12.23 18.17
C GLY A 159 48.10 11.80 17.05
N ILE A 160 47.81 10.50 17.01
CA ILE A 160 46.78 9.93 16.09
C ILE A 160 45.47 9.93 16.83
N GLU A 161 44.66 10.95 16.65
CA GLU A 161 43.31 11.00 17.17
C GLU A 161 42.25 10.50 16.17
N THR A 162 41.09 10.13 16.72
CA THR A 162 39.96 9.74 15.87
C THR A 162 39.48 10.94 15.05
N PRO A 163 39.47 10.86 13.72
CA PRO A 163 39.09 11.99 12.89
C PRO A 163 37.66 12.44 13.16
N PRO A 164 37.36 13.74 13.12
CA PRO A 164 36.00 14.24 13.30
C PRO A 164 35.05 13.71 12.23
N ALA A 165 33.81 13.48 12.60
CA ALA A 165 32.79 12.88 11.75
C ALA A 165 32.34 13.75 10.55
N SER A 166 32.82 15.00 10.43
CA SER A 166 32.25 16.02 9.55
C SER A 166 33.16 16.67 8.53
N VAL A 167 34.14 15.94 7.98
CA VAL A 167 34.89 16.45 6.82
C VAL A 167 33.94 16.57 5.63
N LYS A 168 33.85 17.74 5.02
CA LYS A 168 32.92 18.00 3.90
C LYS A 168 33.42 17.40 2.59
N LEU A 169 34.74 17.33 2.40
CA LEU A 169 35.36 16.77 1.21
C LEU A 169 34.99 15.30 1.01
N ASN A 170 34.47 14.95 -0.14
CA ASN A 170 34.06 13.59 -0.45
C ASN A 170 34.37 13.18 -1.89
N LEU A 171 35.47 12.48 -2.08
CA LEU A 171 35.94 11.94 -3.34
C LEU A 171 35.29 10.61 -3.73
N LEU A 172 34.05 10.40 -3.35
CA LEU A 172 33.30 9.19 -3.72
C LEU A 172 32.84 9.30 -5.18
N PRO A 173 33.27 8.40 -6.10
CA PRO A 173 32.84 8.40 -7.48
C PRO A 173 31.31 8.35 -7.61
N ASP A 174 30.76 9.07 -8.58
CA ASP A 174 29.30 9.12 -8.77
C ASP A 174 28.70 7.74 -9.07
N SER A 175 29.44 6.87 -9.76
CA SER A 175 29.04 5.48 -10.00
C SER A 175 28.85 4.68 -8.70
N TRP A 176 29.73 4.87 -7.71
CA TRP A 176 29.61 4.20 -6.40
C TRP A 176 28.49 4.81 -5.57
N ARG A 177 28.31 6.12 -5.64
CA ARG A 177 27.21 6.84 -4.99
C ARG A 177 25.85 6.34 -5.48
N GLN A 178 25.68 6.22 -6.80
CA GLN A 178 24.46 5.68 -7.41
C GLN A 178 24.23 4.22 -7.03
N ARG A 179 25.27 3.38 -7.09
CA ARG A 179 25.19 1.97 -6.70
C ARG A 179 24.77 1.82 -5.22
N ARG A 180 25.32 2.65 -4.35
CA ARG A 180 24.94 2.67 -2.94
C ARG A 180 23.47 3.05 -2.73
N VAL A 181 22.99 4.10 -3.40
CA VAL A 181 21.57 4.52 -3.34
C VAL A 181 20.68 3.38 -3.81
N GLN A 182 21.06 2.67 -4.88
CA GLN A 182 20.28 1.51 -5.36
C GLN A 182 20.25 0.38 -4.34
N LEU A 183 21.36 0.06 -3.66
CA LEU A 183 21.40 -0.97 -2.62
C LEU A 183 20.53 -0.61 -1.42
N VAL A 184 20.60 0.63 -0.97
CA VAL A 184 19.75 1.12 0.13
C VAL A 184 18.26 1.04 -0.26
N ARG A 185 17.92 1.53 -1.46
CA ARG A 185 16.53 1.44 -1.97
C ARG A 185 16.04 0.00 -2.06
N ARG A 186 16.87 -0.92 -2.57
CA ARG A 186 16.50 -2.35 -2.62
C ARG A 186 16.23 -2.92 -1.24
N GLY A 187 17.06 -2.58 -0.24
CA GLY A 187 16.86 -3.00 1.14
C GLY A 187 15.57 -2.45 1.75
N GLU A 188 15.23 -1.19 1.48
CA GLU A 188 13.96 -0.58 1.92
C GLU A 188 12.74 -1.22 1.23
N TRP A 189 12.83 -1.47 -0.08
CA TRP A 189 11.78 -2.17 -0.83
C TRP A 189 11.56 -3.58 -0.31
N GLN A 190 12.61 -4.33 -0.01
CA GLN A 190 12.50 -5.67 0.58
C GLN A 190 11.78 -5.63 1.93
N LYS A 191 12.16 -4.69 2.82
CA LYS A 191 11.48 -4.51 4.12
C LYS A 191 10.00 -4.15 3.96
N ARG A 192 9.65 -3.28 3.01
CA ARG A 192 8.26 -2.93 2.71
C ARG A 192 7.48 -4.12 2.15
N LEU A 193 8.10 -4.91 1.29
CA LEU A 193 7.49 -6.10 0.68
C LEU A 193 7.25 -7.20 1.73
N THR A 194 8.21 -7.43 2.64
CA THR A 194 8.04 -8.40 3.73
C THR A 194 6.95 -7.96 4.71
N PHE A 195 6.88 -6.67 5.02
CA PHE A 195 5.81 -6.13 5.87
C PHE A 195 4.44 -6.24 5.20
N ALA A 196 4.33 -5.86 3.91
CA ALA A 196 3.09 -5.99 3.14
C ALA A 196 2.65 -7.46 2.99
N GLY A 197 3.61 -8.37 2.74
CA GLY A 197 3.36 -9.81 2.68
C GLY A 197 2.87 -10.37 4.02
N GLY A 198 3.47 -9.95 5.13
CA GLY A 198 3.03 -10.31 6.48
C GLY A 198 1.61 -9.81 6.80
N ALA A 199 1.30 -8.56 6.45
CA ALA A 199 -0.02 -7.99 6.63
C ALA A 199 -1.07 -8.72 5.79
N TYR A 200 -0.75 -9.05 4.54
CA TYR A 200 -1.62 -9.83 3.67
C TYR A 200 -1.87 -11.24 4.20
N ALA A 201 -0.82 -11.93 4.67
CA ALA A 201 -0.95 -13.25 5.27
C ALA A 201 -1.83 -13.22 6.54
N ALA A 202 -1.69 -12.19 7.38
CA ALA A 202 -2.54 -12.00 8.56
C ALA A 202 -4.01 -11.79 8.19
N LEU A 203 -4.29 -10.96 7.18
CA LEU A 203 -5.65 -10.74 6.66
C LEU A 203 -6.26 -12.04 6.11
N LEU A 204 -5.46 -12.82 5.37
CA LEU A 204 -5.90 -14.10 4.81
C LEU A 204 -6.23 -15.10 5.92
N LEU A 205 -5.42 -15.13 6.97
CA LEU A 205 -5.65 -15.98 8.13
C LEU A 205 -6.92 -15.57 8.89
N LEU A 206 -7.14 -14.27 9.10
CA LEU A 206 -8.39 -13.75 9.68
C LEU A 206 -9.62 -14.12 8.84
N PHE A 207 -9.49 -14.01 7.51
CA PHE A 207 -10.56 -14.40 6.60
C PHE A 207 -10.88 -15.90 6.68
N LEU A 208 -9.86 -16.76 6.73
CA LEU A 208 -10.05 -18.21 6.92
C LEU A 208 -10.68 -18.55 8.28
N LEU A 209 -10.27 -17.86 9.35
CA LEU A 209 -10.90 -18.00 10.67
C LEU A 209 -12.37 -17.58 10.64
N TYR A 210 -12.68 -16.48 9.96
CA TYR A 210 -14.06 -16.02 9.77
C TYR A 210 -14.90 -17.03 9.01
N LEU A 211 -14.37 -17.60 7.91
CA LEU A 211 -15.05 -18.67 7.17
C LEU A 211 -15.26 -19.93 8.02
N GLY A 212 -14.27 -20.31 8.80
CA GLY A 212 -14.39 -21.41 9.75
C GLY A 212 -15.49 -21.17 10.79
N TYR A 213 -15.48 -19.97 11.38
CA TYR A 213 -16.51 -19.57 12.34
C TYR A 213 -17.92 -19.60 11.74
N THR A 214 -18.10 -19.04 10.53
CA THR A 214 -19.42 -19.03 9.86
C THR A 214 -19.90 -20.43 9.54
N ARG A 215 -19.03 -21.34 9.09
CA ARG A 215 -19.38 -22.75 8.88
C ARG A 215 -19.83 -23.45 10.16
N VAL A 216 -19.13 -23.23 11.26
CA VAL A 216 -19.52 -23.79 12.56
C VAL A 216 -20.86 -23.21 13.04
N ALA A 217 -21.07 -21.90 12.85
CA ALA A 217 -22.33 -21.24 13.19
C ALA A 217 -23.49 -21.78 12.37
N ILE A 218 -23.34 -21.95 11.05
CA ILE A 218 -24.36 -22.57 10.18
C ILE A 218 -24.67 -24.01 10.62
N ALA A 219 -23.64 -24.83 10.85
CA ALA A 219 -23.83 -26.20 11.30
C ALA A 219 -24.56 -26.30 12.66
N ARG A 220 -24.39 -25.33 13.55
CA ARG A 220 -25.14 -25.24 14.80
C ARG A 220 -26.59 -24.88 14.55
N LEU A 221 -26.88 -23.92 13.67
CA LEU A 221 -28.25 -23.54 13.29
C LEU A 221 -28.99 -24.70 12.61
N ASP A 222 -28.31 -25.39 11.67
CA ASP A 222 -28.89 -26.56 11.02
C ASP A 222 -29.30 -27.67 12.02
N ARG A 223 -28.45 -27.89 13.04
CA ARG A 223 -28.78 -28.85 14.12
C ARG A 223 -29.97 -28.40 14.97
N LEU A 224 -30.11 -27.11 15.26
CA LEU A 224 -31.27 -26.57 15.97
C LEU A 224 -32.52 -26.69 15.11
N ILE A 225 -32.47 -26.35 13.83
CA ILE A 225 -33.58 -26.51 12.88
C ILE A 225 -33.98 -27.98 12.78
N ALA A 226 -33.02 -28.90 12.65
CA ALA A 226 -33.32 -30.34 12.60
C ALA A 226 -33.96 -30.87 13.88
N ARG A 227 -33.62 -30.33 15.04
CA ARG A 227 -34.20 -30.68 16.33
C ARG A 227 -35.65 -30.19 16.44
N ASP A 228 -35.96 -29.00 15.93
CA ASP A 228 -37.29 -28.40 16.02
C ASP A 228 -38.18 -28.76 14.82
N ALA A 229 -37.63 -29.39 13.78
CA ALA A 229 -38.35 -29.82 12.58
C ALA A 229 -39.59 -30.66 12.86
N PRO A 230 -39.57 -31.66 13.75
CA PRO A 230 -40.76 -32.48 14.00
C PRO A 230 -41.92 -31.68 14.61
N GLN A 231 -41.64 -30.67 15.42
CA GLN A 231 -42.67 -29.80 15.99
C GLN A 231 -43.28 -28.87 14.93
N THR A 232 -42.46 -28.32 14.05
CA THR A 232 -42.94 -27.44 12.98
C THR A 232 -43.69 -28.20 11.88
N GLN A 233 -43.37 -29.46 11.67
CA GLN A 233 -44.08 -30.31 10.72
C GLN A 233 -45.54 -30.55 11.17
N PHE A 234 -45.75 -30.86 12.43
CA PHE A 234 -47.12 -31.01 12.98
C PHE A 234 -47.94 -29.72 12.83
N ILE A 235 -47.33 -28.55 13.06
CA ILE A 235 -48.01 -27.25 12.90
C ILE A 235 -48.41 -27.06 11.43
N ARG A 236 -47.52 -27.35 10.49
CA ARG A 236 -47.78 -27.21 9.04
C ARG A 236 -48.90 -28.19 8.58
N GLU A 237 -48.86 -29.43 9.03
CA GLU A 237 -49.90 -30.40 8.71
C GLU A 237 -51.24 -29.96 9.25
N THR A 238 -51.26 -29.45 10.47
CA THR A 238 -52.48 -28.92 11.09
C THR A 238 -53.02 -27.70 10.34
N GLU A 239 -52.12 -26.78 9.93
CA GLU A 239 -52.49 -25.60 9.13
C GLU A 239 -53.03 -25.98 7.74
N MET A 240 -52.43 -26.97 7.08
CA MET A 240 -52.91 -27.49 5.80
C MET A 240 -54.28 -28.13 5.95
N ASN A 241 -54.49 -28.91 7.01
CA ASN A 241 -55.79 -29.52 7.31
C ASN A 241 -56.84 -28.45 7.61
N TRP A 242 -56.52 -27.41 8.37
CA TRP A 242 -57.41 -26.28 8.62
C TRP A 242 -57.75 -25.52 7.34
N LYS A 243 -56.80 -25.26 6.47
CA LYS A 243 -57.03 -24.62 5.15
C LYS A 243 -57.90 -25.48 4.24
N ALA A 244 -57.75 -26.79 4.31
CA ALA A 244 -58.57 -27.70 3.54
C ALA A 244 -60.02 -27.75 4.06
N LEU A 245 -60.26 -27.62 5.39
CA LEU A 245 -61.57 -27.61 6.01
C LEU A 245 -62.25 -26.22 6.00
N ALA A 246 -61.44 -25.12 5.83
CA ALA A 246 -61.97 -23.76 5.84
C ALA A 246 -63.18 -23.54 4.90
N PRO A 247 -63.28 -24.10 3.67
CA PRO A 247 -64.44 -23.95 2.79
C PRO A 247 -65.68 -24.66 3.30
N ALA A 248 -65.48 -25.71 4.11
CA ALA A 248 -66.61 -26.47 4.68
C ALA A 248 -67.26 -25.80 5.92
N ILE A 249 -66.50 -24.89 6.54
CA ILE A 249 -66.89 -24.17 7.76
C ILE A 249 -67.45 -22.77 7.45
N ASP A 250 -67.10 -22.22 6.28
CA ASP A 250 -67.59 -20.91 5.87
C ASP A 250 -69.01 -20.97 5.46
N SER A 251 -69.90 -20.37 6.28
CA SER A 251 -71.37 -20.35 6.07
C SER A 251 -71.73 -19.80 4.68
N ARG A 252 -70.92 -18.95 4.10
CA ARG A 252 -71.20 -18.39 2.77
C ARG A 252 -71.08 -19.39 1.61
N PHE A 253 -70.49 -20.57 1.87
CA PHE A 253 -70.30 -21.63 0.89
C PHE A 253 -70.98 -22.94 1.41
N TYR A 254 -71.78 -22.85 2.47
CA TYR A 254 -72.43 -24.04 3.07
C TYR A 254 -73.45 -24.56 2.10
N PRO A 255 -73.38 -25.84 1.68
CA PRO A 255 -74.27 -26.40 0.64
C PRO A 255 -75.72 -26.27 0.92
N VAL A 256 -76.14 -26.44 2.19
CA VAL A 256 -77.53 -26.37 2.59
C VAL A 256 -78.11 -24.96 2.49
N GLU A 257 -77.33 -23.95 2.86
CA GLU A 257 -77.71 -22.52 2.73
C GLU A 257 -77.81 -22.10 1.26
N ILE A 258 -76.87 -22.53 0.44
CA ILE A 258 -76.90 -22.27 -1.02
C ILE A 258 -78.13 -22.92 -1.64
N LEU A 259 -78.46 -24.17 -1.26
CA LEU A 259 -79.62 -24.86 -1.71
C LEU A 259 -80.93 -24.16 -1.25
N LEU A 260 -80.96 -23.64 -0.04
CA LEU A 260 -82.08 -22.86 0.47
C LEU A 260 -82.31 -21.59 -0.39
N HIS A 261 -81.24 -20.83 -0.64
CA HIS A 261 -81.36 -19.61 -1.46
C HIS A 261 -81.65 -19.90 -2.93
N LEU A 262 -81.28 -21.06 -3.45
CA LEU A 262 -81.67 -21.52 -4.77
C LEU A 262 -83.14 -21.87 -4.77
N TYR A 263 -83.61 -22.55 -3.73
CA TYR A 263 -85.03 -22.89 -3.57
C TYR A 263 -85.90 -21.63 -3.44
N GLU A 264 -85.48 -20.64 -2.68
CA GLU A 264 -86.18 -19.34 -2.59
C GLU A 264 -86.23 -18.61 -3.95
N SER A 265 -85.31 -18.90 -4.83
CA SER A 265 -85.24 -18.31 -6.19
C SER A 265 -86.18 -19.04 -7.16
N LEU A 266 -86.75 -20.24 -6.78
CA LEU A 266 -87.76 -20.98 -7.52
C LEU A 266 -89.09 -20.34 -7.25
N ALA A 267 -89.52 -19.43 -8.11
CA ALA A 267 -90.83 -18.72 -7.90
C ALA A 267 -92.03 -19.39 -8.44
N SER A 268 -91.93 -20.53 -9.15
CA SER A 268 -93.05 -21.26 -9.74
C SER A 268 -92.73 -22.74 -9.88
N VAL A 269 -93.74 -23.56 -9.98
CA VAL A 269 -93.60 -24.99 -10.23
C VAL A 269 -93.06 -25.34 -11.60
N ASP A 270 -92.82 -24.32 -12.44
CA ASP A 270 -92.40 -24.43 -13.84
C ASP A 270 -90.86 -24.67 -14.01
N VAL A 271 -90.11 -24.69 -12.89
CA VAL A 271 -88.65 -24.96 -12.89
C VAL A 271 -88.38 -26.10 -11.93
N ARG A 272 -87.65 -27.08 -12.40
CA ARG A 272 -87.21 -28.23 -11.62
C ARG A 272 -85.74 -28.38 -11.66
N ILE A 273 -85.08 -28.35 -10.50
CA ILE A 273 -83.65 -28.66 -10.43
C ILE A 273 -83.48 -30.18 -10.42
N THR A 274 -82.72 -30.73 -11.33
CA THR A 274 -82.49 -32.16 -11.48
C THR A 274 -81.13 -32.60 -10.89
N VAL A 275 -80.11 -31.78 -10.96
CA VAL A 275 -78.83 -32.10 -10.41
C VAL A 275 -78.27 -30.86 -9.74
N TYR A 276 -77.79 -31.01 -8.54
CA TYR A 276 -76.97 -30.02 -7.82
C TYR A 276 -75.63 -30.62 -7.52
N ASN A 277 -74.57 -29.95 -7.97
CA ASN A 277 -73.20 -30.35 -7.71
C ASN A 277 -72.40 -29.12 -7.24
N GLN A 278 -71.80 -29.25 -6.05
CA GLN A 278 -70.96 -28.23 -5.48
C GLN A 278 -69.61 -28.84 -5.14
N SER A 279 -68.53 -28.31 -5.75
CA SER A 279 -67.20 -28.50 -5.31
C SER A 279 -66.74 -27.26 -4.53
N ALA A 280 -65.60 -27.31 -3.82
CA ALA A 280 -65.16 -26.29 -2.88
C ALA A 280 -65.28 -24.84 -3.35
N ARG A 281 -65.27 -24.59 -4.65
CA ARG A 281 -65.39 -23.25 -5.23
C ARG A 281 -66.22 -23.15 -6.51
N GLN A 282 -66.92 -24.20 -6.90
CA GLN A 282 -67.70 -24.18 -8.13
C GLN A 282 -69.09 -24.84 -7.82
N LEU A 283 -70.09 -24.20 -8.37
CA LEU A 283 -71.47 -24.66 -8.26
C LEU A 283 -71.96 -24.95 -9.69
N SER A 284 -72.56 -26.14 -9.88
CA SER A 284 -73.24 -26.50 -11.12
C SER A 284 -74.63 -26.99 -10.82
N ILE A 285 -75.56 -26.39 -11.46
CA ILE A 285 -76.99 -26.71 -11.28
C ILE A 285 -77.58 -27.06 -12.65
N ASP A 286 -78.02 -28.27 -12.82
CA ASP A 286 -78.80 -28.68 -13.98
C ASP A 286 -80.24 -28.72 -13.65
N GLY A 287 -81.11 -28.31 -14.58
CA GLY A 287 -82.52 -28.30 -14.35
C GLY A 287 -83.33 -28.26 -15.65
N GLU A 288 -84.62 -28.42 -15.51
CA GLU A 288 -85.60 -28.34 -16.56
C GLU A 288 -86.62 -27.25 -16.25
N ALA A 289 -86.97 -26.48 -17.29
CA ALA A 289 -88.03 -25.46 -17.23
C ALA A 289 -89.09 -25.69 -18.34
N ASN A 290 -90.33 -25.29 -18.10
CA ASN A 290 -91.38 -25.43 -19.07
C ASN A 290 -91.11 -24.68 -20.40
N THR A 291 -90.37 -23.58 -20.35
CA THR A 291 -89.90 -22.84 -21.55
C THR A 291 -88.55 -22.26 -21.31
N ALA A 292 -87.80 -21.93 -22.39
CA ALA A 292 -86.51 -21.27 -22.31
C ALA A 292 -86.58 -19.88 -21.61
N ALA A 293 -87.65 -19.16 -21.81
CA ALA A 293 -87.89 -17.87 -21.14
C ALA A 293 -87.96 -18.01 -19.61
N VAL A 294 -88.61 -19.08 -19.09
CA VAL A 294 -88.65 -19.36 -17.69
C VAL A 294 -87.33 -19.76 -17.09
N ALA A 295 -86.51 -20.49 -17.86
CA ALA A 295 -85.14 -20.80 -17.47
C ALA A 295 -84.25 -19.52 -17.29
N TYR A 296 -84.36 -18.59 -18.24
CA TYR A 296 -83.63 -17.29 -18.13
C TYR A 296 -84.16 -16.45 -16.94
N GLN A 297 -85.45 -16.41 -16.69
CA GLN A 297 -85.99 -15.71 -15.53
C GLN A 297 -85.50 -16.29 -14.22
N PHE A 298 -85.38 -17.63 -14.12
CA PHE A 298 -84.83 -18.30 -12.98
C PHE A 298 -83.34 -17.87 -12.79
N ALA A 299 -82.54 -17.94 -13.81
CA ALA A 299 -81.17 -17.52 -13.76
C ALA A 299 -80.98 -16.04 -13.31
N GLU A 300 -81.86 -15.16 -13.77
CA GLU A 300 -81.86 -13.76 -13.34
C GLU A 300 -82.23 -13.56 -11.88
N ARG A 301 -83.14 -14.37 -11.35
CA ARG A 301 -83.52 -14.35 -9.94
C ARG A 301 -82.36 -14.86 -9.07
N VAL A 302 -81.72 -15.94 -9.49
CA VAL A 302 -80.56 -16.50 -8.79
C VAL A 302 -79.46 -15.46 -8.74
N LYS A 303 -79.17 -14.73 -9.83
CA LYS A 303 -78.17 -13.64 -9.86
C LYS A 303 -78.57 -12.49 -8.95
N LYS A 304 -79.82 -12.21 -8.71
CA LYS A 304 -80.32 -11.14 -7.82
C LYS A 304 -80.46 -11.50 -6.40
N ASN A 305 -80.44 -12.79 -6.05
CA ASN A 305 -80.62 -13.28 -4.68
C ASN A 305 -79.43 -12.85 -3.81
N ALA A 306 -79.69 -12.15 -2.69
CA ALA A 306 -78.69 -11.62 -1.78
C ALA A 306 -77.76 -12.70 -1.18
N GLY A 307 -78.34 -13.91 -0.88
CA GLY A 307 -77.62 -15.05 -0.32
C GLY A 307 -76.63 -15.70 -1.34
N LEU A 308 -76.82 -15.45 -2.62
CA LEU A 308 -76.01 -16.05 -3.69
C LEU A 308 -75.02 -15.06 -4.36
N GLN A 309 -74.91 -13.85 -3.84
CA GLN A 309 -74.05 -12.79 -4.40
C GLN A 309 -72.56 -13.13 -4.41
N ASN A 310 -72.13 -14.09 -3.62
CA ASN A 310 -70.71 -14.58 -3.59
C ASN A 310 -70.34 -15.39 -4.82
N PHE A 311 -71.35 -15.74 -5.65
CA PHE A 311 -71.10 -16.44 -6.90
C PHE A 311 -71.41 -15.54 -8.09
N ARG A 312 -70.65 -15.72 -9.13
CA ARG A 312 -70.96 -15.20 -10.46
C ARG A 312 -71.55 -16.32 -11.28
N PHE A 313 -72.88 -16.20 -11.55
CA PHE A 313 -73.59 -17.18 -12.34
C PHE A 313 -73.55 -16.92 -13.83
N ASP A 314 -73.24 -17.96 -14.59
CA ASP A 314 -73.34 -18.01 -16.03
C ASP A 314 -74.25 -19.13 -16.50
N MET A 315 -75.07 -18.87 -17.49
CA MET A 315 -75.98 -19.86 -18.02
C MET A 315 -75.84 -19.89 -19.56
N PRO A 316 -75.31 -20.98 -20.12
CA PRO A 316 -75.33 -21.21 -21.57
C PRO A 316 -76.78 -21.30 -22.09
N ALA A 317 -76.94 -21.12 -23.37
CA ALA A 317 -78.27 -21.21 -24.01
C ALA A 317 -78.93 -22.56 -23.66
N PRO A 318 -80.18 -22.56 -23.09
CA PRO A 318 -80.89 -23.76 -22.75
C PRO A 318 -81.20 -24.65 -23.96
N ARG A 319 -81.07 -25.94 -23.79
CA ARG A 319 -81.43 -26.93 -24.84
C ARG A 319 -82.90 -27.25 -24.81
N ILE A 320 -83.57 -27.08 -25.92
CA ILE A 320 -85.01 -27.44 -26.07
C ILE A 320 -85.10 -28.94 -26.25
N LEU A 321 -85.93 -29.58 -25.43
CA LEU A 321 -86.24 -30.99 -25.49
C LEU A 321 -87.44 -31.27 -26.42
N PRO A 322 -87.65 -32.53 -26.89
CA PRO A 322 -88.76 -32.86 -27.79
C PRO A 322 -90.17 -32.62 -27.19
N ASN A 323 -90.25 -32.52 -25.86
CA ASN A 323 -91.47 -32.20 -25.14
C ASN A 323 -91.72 -30.69 -24.92
N ASN A 324 -91.02 -29.84 -25.63
CA ASN A 324 -91.00 -28.37 -25.53
C ASN A 324 -90.46 -27.81 -24.21
N HIS A 325 -89.90 -28.65 -23.31
CA HIS A 325 -89.21 -28.17 -22.12
C HIS A 325 -87.82 -27.72 -22.46
N ALA A 326 -87.27 -26.82 -21.66
CA ALA A 326 -85.93 -26.31 -21.82
C ALA A 326 -85.00 -26.87 -20.68
N GLN A 327 -84.01 -27.65 -21.09
CA GLN A 327 -82.99 -28.10 -20.17
C GLN A 327 -81.90 -26.99 -20.09
N PHE A 328 -81.59 -26.59 -18.85
CA PHE A 328 -80.56 -25.54 -18.61
C PHE A 328 -79.45 -26.03 -17.67
N ARG A 329 -78.33 -25.45 -17.79
CA ARG A 329 -77.22 -25.59 -16.85
C ARG A 329 -76.79 -24.18 -16.38
N LEU A 330 -76.77 -24.03 -15.06
CA LEU A 330 -76.35 -22.82 -14.40
C LEU A 330 -75.04 -23.08 -13.67
N GLU A 331 -73.96 -22.41 -14.07
CA GLU A 331 -72.61 -22.52 -13.45
C GLU A 331 -72.40 -21.32 -12.57
N GLY A 332 -72.02 -21.53 -11.33
CA GLY A 332 -71.58 -20.49 -10.38
C GLY A 332 -70.10 -20.60 -10.05
N LYS A 333 -69.36 -19.54 -10.29
CA LYS A 333 -67.98 -19.39 -9.90
C LYS A 333 -67.85 -18.34 -8.80
N PRO A 334 -67.03 -18.55 -7.76
CA PRO A 334 -66.90 -17.56 -6.71
C PRO A 334 -66.35 -16.24 -7.33
N LYS A 335 -66.82 -15.12 -6.77
CA LYS A 335 -66.31 -13.78 -7.12
C LYS A 335 -64.96 -13.51 -6.55
#